data_f36467a0147a01af8b6d81333b2b85cf
#
_entry.id   f36467a0147a01af8b6d81333b2b85cf
#
_cell.length_a   1.000
_cell.length_b   1.000
_cell.length_c   1.000
_cell.angle_alpha   90.00
_cell.angle_beta   90.00
_cell.angle_gamma   90.00
#
_symmetry.space_group_name_H-M   'P 1'
#
loop_
_entity.id
_entity.type
_entity.pdbx_description
1 polymer ?
#
loop_
_entity_poly.entity_id
_entity_poly.type
_entity_poly.pdbx_seq_one_letter_code
_entity_poly.pdbx_strand_id
1 'polypeptide(L)'
;KDNLLRFNDQLDTYIKTLQKLTLVVAPNHISEVLELAPDWVGIVLAKKGSKGAIHFSTVRKAKKNPDVDALHVAHLLWKEETQELLEKLGVPSRARRGTRAELYKTLVSKVNLDDLVKDIKVMFETRANWRSDKQLV
;
A
#
# COMPACT_ATOMS: atom_id res chain seq x y z
N LYS A 1 -4.33 -14.88 -18.87
CA LYS A 1 -4.89 -13.93 -19.84
C LYS A 1 -5.73 -12.85 -19.16
N ASP A 2 -6.70 -13.24 -18.35
CA ASP A 2 -7.49 -12.31 -17.55
C ASP A 2 -6.65 -11.58 -16.51
N ASN A 3 -5.54 -12.18 -16.10
CA ASN A 3 -4.66 -11.67 -15.07
C ASN A 3 -3.96 -10.36 -15.46
N LEU A 4 -3.68 -10.12 -16.74
CA LEU A 4 -2.99 -8.91 -17.20
C LEU A 4 -3.92 -7.71 -17.33
N LEU A 5 -5.19 -7.91 -17.64
CA LEU A 5 -6.19 -6.84 -17.64
C LEU A 5 -6.47 -6.36 -16.21
N ARG A 6 -6.62 -7.28 -15.26
CA ARG A 6 -6.71 -6.97 -13.84
C ARG A 6 -5.44 -6.33 -13.31
N PHE A 7 -4.30 -6.73 -13.82
CA PHE A 7 -3.00 -6.21 -13.41
C PHE A 7 -2.90 -4.71 -13.62
N ASN A 8 -3.34 -4.19 -14.77
CA ASN A 8 -3.32 -2.75 -15.03
C ASN A 8 -4.15 -1.96 -14.02
N ASP A 9 -5.37 -2.42 -13.72
CA ASP A 9 -6.25 -1.77 -12.76
C ASP A 9 -5.67 -1.83 -11.35
N GLN A 10 -5.12 -2.97 -10.96
CA GLN A 10 -4.49 -3.15 -9.65
C GLN A 10 -3.22 -2.30 -9.54
N LEU A 11 -2.43 -2.24 -10.60
CA LEU A 11 -1.20 -1.45 -10.64
C LEU A 11 -1.50 0.04 -10.47
N ASP A 12 -2.52 0.56 -11.14
CA ASP A 12 -2.94 1.96 -11.00
C ASP A 12 -3.33 2.28 -9.57
N THR A 13 -4.02 1.38 -8.90
CA THR A 13 -4.37 1.53 -7.48
C THR A 13 -3.13 1.54 -6.59
N TYR A 14 -2.21 0.60 -6.80
CA TYR A 14 -0.97 0.50 -6.02
C TYR A 14 -0.03 1.68 -6.24
N ILE A 15 0.03 2.21 -7.47
CA ILE A 15 0.84 3.39 -7.79
C ILE A 15 0.46 4.59 -6.91
N LYS A 16 -0.81 4.76 -6.61
CA LYS A 16 -1.29 5.89 -5.79
C LYS A 16 -1.13 5.67 -4.30
N THR A 17 -0.97 4.44 -3.87
CA THR A 17 -1.04 4.05 -2.45
C THR A 17 0.30 3.67 -1.84
N LEU A 18 1.18 3.01 -2.59
CA LEU A 18 2.40 2.40 -2.05
C LEU A 18 3.64 3.23 -2.36
N GLN A 19 4.49 3.41 -1.34
CA GLN A 19 5.78 4.08 -1.49
C GLN A 19 6.79 3.25 -2.27
N LYS A 20 6.75 1.94 -2.12
CA LYS A 20 7.57 0.99 -2.86
C LYS A 20 6.72 -0.22 -3.23
N LEU A 21 6.95 -0.75 -4.40
CA LEU A 21 6.28 -1.94 -4.90
C LEU A 21 7.28 -2.83 -5.59
N THR A 22 7.26 -4.11 -5.27
CA THR A 22 8.03 -5.13 -6.00
C THR A 22 7.06 -6.20 -6.49
N LEU A 23 7.12 -6.47 -7.79
CA LEU A 23 6.31 -7.52 -8.42
C LEU A 23 7.14 -8.78 -8.59
N VAL A 24 6.56 -9.91 -8.21
CA VAL A 24 7.14 -11.24 -8.46
C VAL A 24 6.45 -11.81 -9.70
N VAL A 25 7.22 -12.10 -10.73
CA VAL A 25 6.71 -12.39 -12.07
C VAL A 25 7.26 -13.71 -12.59
N ALA A 26 6.42 -14.51 -13.22
CA ALA A 26 6.83 -15.72 -13.92
C ALA A 26 7.51 -15.38 -15.28
N PRO A 27 8.39 -16.26 -15.79
CA PRO A 27 9.13 -15.97 -17.03
C PRO A 27 8.27 -15.61 -18.23
N ASN A 28 7.09 -16.20 -18.35
CA ASN A 28 6.19 -15.96 -19.48
C ASN A 28 5.55 -14.58 -19.48
N HIS A 29 5.61 -13.84 -18.37
CA HIS A 29 5.02 -12.50 -18.26
C HIS A 29 6.06 -11.38 -18.13
N ILE A 30 7.35 -11.72 -18.07
CA ILE A 30 8.40 -10.74 -17.74
C ILE A 30 8.47 -9.59 -18.76
N SER A 31 8.37 -9.88 -20.03
CA SER A 31 8.44 -8.86 -21.10
C SER A 31 7.30 -7.85 -21.00
N GLU A 32 6.08 -8.34 -20.80
CA GLU A 32 4.89 -7.48 -20.68
C GLU A 32 4.94 -6.63 -19.41
N VAL A 33 5.36 -7.20 -18.29
CA VAL A 33 5.47 -6.47 -17.04
C VAL A 33 6.53 -5.38 -17.12
N LEU A 34 7.67 -5.64 -17.77
CA LEU A 34 8.70 -4.63 -17.98
C LEU A 34 8.21 -3.44 -18.81
N GLU A 35 7.32 -3.68 -19.76
CA GLU A 35 6.72 -2.60 -20.56
C GLU A 35 5.67 -1.81 -19.78
N LEU A 36 4.85 -2.48 -18.97
CA LEU A 36 3.71 -1.89 -18.30
C LEU A 36 4.07 -1.23 -16.96
N ALA A 37 5.03 -1.78 -16.22
CA ALA A 37 5.35 -1.30 -14.89
C ALA A 37 6.21 -0.04 -14.95
N PRO A 38 5.88 1.00 -14.15
CA PRO A 38 6.72 2.19 -14.03
C PRO A 38 8.15 1.86 -13.58
N ASP A 39 9.09 2.73 -13.90
CA ASP A 39 10.53 2.51 -13.64
C ASP A 39 10.87 2.33 -12.16
N TRP A 40 10.06 2.89 -11.26
CA TRP A 40 10.29 2.79 -9.82
C TRP A 40 9.85 1.42 -9.24
N VAL A 41 9.02 0.67 -9.96
CA VAL A 41 8.53 -0.64 -9.51
C VAL A 41 9.63 -1.68 -9.66
N GLY A 42 9.92 -2.39 -8.58
CA GLY A 42 10.86 -3.49 -8.58
C GLY A 42 10.27 -4.74 -9.22
N ILE A 43 11.10 -5.52 -9.87
CA ILE A 43 10.68 -6.76 -10.54
C ILE A 43 11.62 -7.89 -10.13
N VAL A 44 11.02 -8.96 -9.63
CA VAL A 44 11.70 -10.20 -9.28
C VAL A 44 11.15 -11.33 -10.14
N LEU A 45 12.04 -12.00 -10.85
CA LEU A 45 11.68 -13.16 -11.66
C LEU A 45 11.64 -14.40 -10.77
N ALA A 46 10.53 -15.12 -10.78
CA ALA A 46 10.37 -16.40 -10.13
C ALA A 46 10.43 -17.50 -11.19
N LYS A 47 11.46 -18.35 -11.15
CA LYS A 47 11.69 -19.41 -12.13
C LYS A 47 11.73 -20.75 -11.43
N LYS A 48 11.01 -21.73 -11.97
CA LYS A 48 11.03 -23.11 -11.47
C LYS A 48 12.30 -23.81 -11.97
N GLY A 49 13.09 -24.32 -11.05
CA GLY A 49 14.28 -25.11 -11.37
C GLY A 49 13.97 -26.55 -11.77
N SER A 50 14.96 -27.25 -12.27
CA SER A 50 14.86 -28.65 -12.74
C SER A 50 14.36 -29.63 -11.66
N LYS A 51 14.61 -29.31 -10.39
CA LYS A 51 14.21 -30.14 -9.24
C LYS A 51 12.91 -29.65 -8.58
N GLY A 52 12.16 -28.75 -9.21
CA GLY A 52 10.92 -28.22 -8.69
C GLY A 52 11.03 -27.05 -7.71
N ALA A 53 12.25 -26.68 -7.31
CA ALA A 53 12.47 -25.53 -6.44
C ALA A 53 12.27 -24.23 -7.22
N ILE A 54 11.73 -23.19 -6.54
CA ILE A 54 11.56 -21.88 -7.15
C ILE A 54 12.78 -21.02 -6.84
N HIS A 55 13.38 -20.47 -7.89
CA HIS A 55 14.52 -19.55 -7.79
C HIS A 55 14.05 -18.13 -8.08
N PHE A 56 14.49 -17.19 -7.25
CA PHE A 56 14.16 -15.78 -7.41
C PHE A 56 15.41 -15.02 -7.86
N SER A 57 15.24 -14.19 -8.87
CA SER A 57 16.31 -13.29 -9.33
C SER A 57 15.76 -11.88 -9.52
N THR A 58 16.50 -10.89 -9.02
CA THR A 58 16.09 -9.49 -9.16
C THR A 58 16.41 -8.99 -10.55
N VAL A 59 15.38 -8.63 -11.29
CA VAL A 59 15.50 -8.01 -12.62
C VAL A 59 15.66 -6.51 -12.48
N ARG A 60 14.86 -5.91 -11.59
CA ARG A 60 14.91 -4.48 -11.33
C ARG A 60 14.59 -4.20 -9.86
N LYS A 61 15.46 -3.44 -9.21
CA LYS A 61 15.28 -3.06 -7.80
C LYS A 61 14.21 -1.99 -7.65
N ALA A 62 13.34 -2.12 -6.65
CA ALA A 62 12.32 -1.12 -6.36
C ALA A 62 12.93 0.20 -5.91
N LYS A 63 12.37 1.30 -6.40
CA LYS A 63 12.72 2.66 -5.99
C LYS A 63 11.52 3.31 -5.30
N LYS A 64 11.74 4.48 -4.69
CA LYS A 64 10.65 5.23 -4.08
C LYS A 64 9.67 5.69 -5.15
N ASN A 65 8.37 5.47 -4.90
CA ASN A 65 7.31 5.91 -5.80
C ASN A 65 7.16 7.44 -5.77
N PRO A 66 7.34 8.13 -6.91
CA PRO A 66 7.16 9.59 -6.97
C PRO A 66 5.70 10.03 -7.02
N ASP A 67 4.76 9.10 -7.29
CA ASP A 67 3.35 9.41 -7.57
C ASP A 67 2.40 9.04 -6.42
N VAL A 68 2.92 8.85 -5.20
CA VAL A 68 2.08 8.53 -4.05
C VAL A 68 1.15 9.69 -3.73
N ASP A 69 -0.14 9.39 -3.67
CA ASP A 69 -1.18 10.34 -3.30
C ASP A 69 -1.57 10.16 -1.83
N ALA A 70 -1.36 11.18 -1.02
CA ALA A 70 -1.65 11.16 0.41
C ALA A 70 -3.11 10.82 0.71
N LEU A 71 -4.05 11.31 -0.11
CA LEU A 71 -5.47 11.03 0.07
C LEU A 71 -5.79 9.54 -0.13
N HIS A 72 -5.18 8.91 -1.14
CA HIS A 72 -5.33 7.47 -1.35
C HIS A 72 -4.70 6.65 -0.23
N VAL A 73 -3.57 7.09 0.29
CA VAL A 73 -2.92 6.46 1.45
C VAL A 73 -3.83 6.54 2.68
N ALA A 74 -4.48 7.68 2.90
CA ALA A 74 -5.41 7.86 4.02
C ALA A 74 -6.61 6.90 3.95
N HIS A 75 -7.03 6.50 2.76
CA HIS A 75 -8.14 5.55 2.59
C HIS A 75 -7.82 4.14 3.12
N LEU A 76 -6.56 3.83 3.44
CA LEU A 76 -6.20 2.59 4.13
C LEU A 76 -6.66 2.56 5.58
N LEU A 77 -6.96 3.72 6.15
CA LEU A 77 -7.42 3.84 7.54
C LEU A 77 -8.94 3.61 7.65
N TRP A 78 -9.34 2.99 8.75
CA TRP A 78 -10.76 2.95 9.15
C TRP A 78 -11.18 4.33 9.67
N LYS A 79 -12.48 4.59 9.66
CA LYS A 79 -13.03 5.86 10.14
C LYS A 79 -12.61 6.14 11.59
N GLU A 80 -12.68 5.13 12.44
CA GLU A 80 -12.34 5.23 13.86
C GLU A 80 -10.85 5.55 14.05
N GLU A 81 -10.00 4.95 13.25
CA GLU A 81 -8.55 5.21 13.27
C GLU A 81 -8.25 6.64 12.83
N THR A 82 -8.93 7.10 11.80
CA THR A 82 -8.80 8.48 11.32
C THR A 82 -9.23 9.48 12.40
N GLN A 83 -10.34 9.21 13.08
CA GLN A 83 -10.80 10.03 14.20
C GLN A 83 -9.79 10.06 15.34
N GLU A 84 -9.18 8.94 15.67
CA GLU A 84 -8.15 8.84 16.70
C GLU A 84 -6.91 9.68 16.34
N LEU A 85 -6.45 9.61 15.11
CA LEU A 85 -5.31 10.40 14.64
C LEU A 85 -5.62 11.90 14.65
N LEU A 86 -6.82 12.29 14.25
CA LEU A 86 -7.26 13.69 14.29
C LEU A 86 -7.33 14.20 15.73
N GLU A 87 -7.75 13.37 16.68
CA GLU A 87 -7.74 13.72 18.08
C GLU A 87 -6.32 13.99 18.60
N LYS A 88 -5.36 13.13 18.25
CA LYS A 88 -3.94 13.31 18.61
C LYS A 88 -3.36 14.59 18.01
N LEU A 89 -3.85 15.03 16.87
CA LEU A 89 -3.45 16.28 16.21
C LEU A 89 -4.15 17.51 16.79
N GLY A 90 -5.00 17.35 17.80
CA GLY A 90 -5.71 18.45 18.42
C GLY A 90 -6.96 18.94 17.69
N VAL A 91 -7.47 18.17 16.74
CA VAL A 91 -8.71 18.51 16.02
C VAL A 91 -9.91 18.38 16.96
N PRO A 92 -10.76 19.41 17.09
CA PRO A 92 -11.90 19.37 18.02
C PRO A 92 -12.89 18.26 17.69
N SER A 93 -13.56 17.74 18.73
CA SER A 93 -14.58 16.68 18.60
C SER A 93 -15.63 16.98 17.52
N ARG A 94 -16.07 18.22 17.43
CA ARG A 94 -17.06 18.65 16.43
C ARG A 94 -16.57 18.39 15.00
N ALA A 95 -15.29 18.68 14.72
CA ALA A 95 -14.69 18.50 13.41
C ALA A 95 -14.38 17.04 13.08
N ARG A 96 -14.44 16.13 14.08
CA ARG A 96 -14.20 14.69 13.89
C ARG A 96 -15.47 13.88 13.61
N ARG A 97 -16.62 14.55 13.45
CA ARG A 97 -17.94 13.93 13.23
C ARG A 97 -18.36 13.86 11.76
N GLY A 98 -17.52 14.28 10.85
CA GLY A 98 -17.83 14.30 9.43
C GLY A 98 -17.91 12.92 8.77
N THR A 99 -18.13 12.91 7.49
CA THR A 99 -18.07 11.71 6.67
C THR A 99 -16.64 11.20 6.56
N ARG A 100 -16.45 9.93 6.16
CA ARG A 100 -15.11 9.37 5.93
C ARG A 100 -14.28 10.24 4.98
N ALA A 101 -14.89 10.67 3.88
CA ALA A 101 -14.22 11.51 2.89
C ALA A 101 -13.75 12.85 3.48
N GLU A 102 -14.59 13.49 4.28
CA GLU A 102 -14.22 14.75 4.96
C GLU A 102 -13.10 14.56 5.95
N LEU A 103 -13.13 13.46 6.72
CA LEU A 103 -12.12 13.15 7.72
C LEU A 103 -10.77 12.85 7.06
N TYR A 104 -10.74 12.11 5.95
CA TYR A 104 -9.50 11.85 5.20
C TYR A 104 -8.89 13.14 4.66
N LYS A 105 -9.71 14.03 4.10
CA LYS A 105 -9.25 15.34 3.61
C LYS A 105 -8.66 16.19 4.72
N THR A 106 -9.31 16.21 5.88
CA THR A 106 -8.81 16.94 7.04
C THR A 106 -7.47 16.37 7.50
N LEU A 107 -7.36 15.05 7.60
CA LEU A 107 -6.13 14.39 8.02
C LEU A 107 -4.97 14.73 7.07
N VAL A 108 -5.19 14.61 5.77
CA VAL A 108 -4.17 14.88 4.74
C VAL A 108 -3.73 16.34 4.76
N SER A 109 -4.61 17.28 5.12
CA SER A 109 -4.25 18.69 5.25
C SER A 109 -3.39 18.99 6.47
N LYS A 110 -3.38 18.11 7.47
CA LYS A 110 -2.70 18.32 8.76
C LYS A 110 -1.38 17.57 8.90
N VAL A 111 -1.17 16.52 8.12
CA VAL A 111 -0.03 15.62 8.26
C VAL A 111 0.69 15.49 6.92
N ASN A 112 2.03 15.50 6.93
CA ASN A 112 2.78 15.20 5.71
C ASN A 112 2.73 13.69 5.39
N LEU A 113 3.07 13.34 4.17
CA LEU A 113 2.99 11.96 3.69
C LEU A 113 3.84 10.98 4.52
N ASP A 114 5.06 11.36 4.88
CA ASP A 114 5.97 10.49 5.63
C ASP A 114 5.41 10.17 7.02
N ASP A 115 4.87 11.16 7.71
CA ASP A 115 4.25 10.98 9.02
C ASP A 115 2.96 10.17 8.91
N LEU A 116 2.16 10.41 7.86
CA LEU A 116 0.94 9.64 7.61
C LEU A 116 1.26 8.16 7.41
N VAL A 117 2.27 7.83 6.64
CA VAL A 117 2.70 6.43 6.41
C VAL A 117 3.16 5.78 7.71
N LYS A 118 3.89 6.50 8.55
CA LYS A 118 4.30 6.00 9.88
C LYS A 118 3.09 5.71 10.77
N ASP A 119 2.12 6.61 10.80
CA ASP A 119 0.89 6.44 11.58
C ASP A 119 0.09 5.23 11.11
N ILE A 120 0.00 5.03 9.80
CA ILE A 120 -0.69 3.87 9.21
C ILE A 120 0.00 2.56 9.58
N LYS A 121 1.33 2.52 9.56
CA LYS A 121 2.09 1.34 9.99
C LYS A 121 1.79 0.98 11.43
N VAL A 122 1.74 1.97 12.32
CA VAL A 122 1.39 1.76 13.73
C VAL A 122 -0.03 1.21 13.85
N MET A 123 -0.98 1.76 13.12
CA MET A 123 -2.37 1.27 13.11
C MET A 123 -2.47 -0.17 12.63
N PHE A 124 -1.74 -0.54 11.60
CA PHE A 124 -1.71 -1.91 11.08
C PHE A 124 -1.11 -2.89 12.09
N GLU A 125 -0.08 -2.50 12.81
CA GLU A 125 0.50 -3.30 13.90
C GLU A 125 -0.52 -3.51 15.03
N THR A 126 -1.25 -2.48 15.38
CA THR A 126 -2.33 -2.55 16.38
C THR A 126 -3.42 -3.53 15.93
N ARG A 127 -3.82 -3.50 14.65
CA ARG A 127 -4.77 -4.45 14.09
C ARG A 127 -4.25 -5.89 14.16
N ALA A 128 -2.98 -6.10 13.83
CA ALA A 128 -2.35 -7.41 13.85
C ALA A 128 -2.33 -7.99 15.27
N ASN A 129 -1.97 -7.21 16.25
CA ASN A 129 -1.96 -7.60 17.67
C ASN A 129 -3.36 -7.98 18.13
N TRP A 130 -4.37 -7.20 17.79
CA TRP A 130 -5.75 -7.48 18.12
C TRP A 130 -6.24 -8.82 17.55
N ARG A 131 -5.85 -9.15 16.31
CA ARG A 131 -6.16 -10.44 15.69
C ARG A 131 -5.46 -11.59 16.39
N SER A 132 -4.20 -11.42 16.77
CA SER A 132 -3.43 -12.41 17.52
C SER A 132 -4.07 -12.72 18.87
N ASP A 133 -4.48 -11.68 19.59
CA ASP A 133 -5.15 -11.82 20.90
C ASP A 133 -6.48 -12.58 20.76
N LYS A 134 -7.23 -12.35 19.70
CA LYS A 134 -8.48 -13.07 19.43
C LYS A 134 -8.26 -14.54 19.04
N GLN A 135 -7.15 -14.84 18.39
CA GLN A 135 -6.82 -16.21 18.00
C GLN A 135 -6.37 -17.07 19.19
N LEU A 136 -5.93 -16.46 20.26
CA LEU A 136 -5.49 -17.13 21.49
C LEU A 136 -6.66 -17.47 22.44
N VAL A 137 -7.85 -17.02 22.12
CA VAL A 137 -9.09 -17.32 22.86
C VAL A 137 -9.89 -18.35 22.09
#